data_450a6b9867defda5b962866d3cfe8eea
#
_entry.id   450a6b9867defda5b962866d3cfe8eea
#
_cell.length_a   1.000
_cell.length_b   1.000
_cell.length_c   1.000
_cell.angle_alpha   90.00
_cell.angle_beta   90.00
_cell.angle_gamma   90.00
#
_symmetry.space_group_name_H-M   'P 1'
#
loop_
_entity.id
_entity.type
_entity.pdbx_description
1 polymer ?
#
loop_
_entity_poly.entity_id
_entity_poly.type
_entity_poly.pdbx_seq_one_letter_code
_entity_poly.pdbx_strand_id
1 'polypeptide(L)'
;MSTMIPGGGSADSTVVATPRLTFRVPPAFFELPVHETEEEVGQALIELAQDVYPQGTPDLWFQYAATQLPVVAEMMEAGVSYAGFCLLDLDGRRSTATVTGALLESVPDGRKMTAASVAAELAGLSGEEAQVETVWLTAGEAVVRFTADVTTLPAEVTDSGRPEDVEVGKIAVFLPLRREAEMVLFELSTPCMQDWDLYSDLFFNIVNTIEVHGESAVEAPVPEQPADVPPGGPEDATNGVHVPLQAQSVRDVFG
;
A
#
# COMPACT_ATOMS: atom_id res chain seq x y z
N MET A 1 -34.02 12.57 -3.80
CA MET A 1 -33.62 13.28 -2.56
C MET A 1 -32.11 13.26 -2.54
N SER A 2 -31.48 14.41 -2.85
CA SER A 2 -30.03 14.55 -2.91
C SER A 2 -29.49 14.62 -1.49
N THR A 3 -28.72 13.64 -1.07
CA THR A 3 -28.00 13.69 0.21
C THR A 3 -26.68 14.42 -0.04
N MET A 4 -26.58 15.63 0.49
CA MET A 4 -25.36 16.43 0.55
C MET A 4 -24.29 15.65 1.32
N ILE A 5 -23.15 15.42 0.68
CA ILE A 5 -21.90 15.05 1.35
C ILE A 5 -21.46 16.30 2.14
N PRO A 6 -21.23 16.21 3.46
CA PRO A 6 -20.70 17.33 4.22
C PRO A 6 -19.27 17.62 3.75
N GLY A 7 -19.06 18.88 3.34
CA GLY A 7 -17.79 19.36 2.84
C GLY A 7 -16.68 19.34 3.87
N GLY A 8 -15.48 19.03 3.37
CA GLY A 8 -14.16 19.52 3.72
C GLY A 8 -13.86 19.85 5.20
N GLY A 9 -13.89 18.84 6.06
CA GLY A 9 -13.03 18.83 7.24
C GLY A 9 -11.75 18.10 6.83
N SER A 10 -10.60 18.64 7.21
CA SER A 10 -9.31 17.93 7.13
C SER A 10 -9.51 16.63 7.90
N ALA A 11 -9.77 15.53 7.18
CA ALA A 11 -9.93 14.23 7.82
C ALA A 11 -8.58 13.90 8.46
N ASP A 12 -8.57 13.83 9.79
CA ASP A 12 -7.38 13.52 10.57
C ASP A 12 -6.94 12.10 10.18
N SER A 13 -5.91 12.01 9.33
CA SER A 13 -5.30 10.72 8.98
C SER A 13 -4.64 10.14 10.22
N THR A 14 -4.85 8.85 10.47
CA THR A 14 -4.17 8.15 11.56
C THR A 14 -2.69 8.02 11.23
N VAL A 15 -1.82 8.42 12.17
CA VAL A 15 -0.38 8.20 12.07
C VAL A 15 -0.06 6.85 12.69
N VAL A 16 0.43 5.92 11.88
CA VAL A 16 0.96 4.65 12.34
C VAL A 16 2.46 4.79 12.53
N ALA A 17 2.96 4.43 13.71
CA ALA A 17 4.36 4.53 14.05
C ALA A 17 4.90 3.18 14.53
N THR A 18 5.99 2.73 13.89
CA THR A 18 6.83 1.64 14.38
C THR A 18 8.18 2.22 14.83
N PRO A 19 9.06 1.47 15.51
CA PRO A 19 10.36 2.00 15.92
C PRO A 19 11.21 2.59 14.80
N ARG A 20 10.95 2.19 13.55
CA ARG A 20 11.75 2.58 12.39
C ARG A 20 11.06 3.40 11.33
N LEU A 21 9.74 3.37 11.28
CA LEU A 21 9.00 4.13 10.27
C LEU A 21 7.67 4.65 10.81
N THR A 22 7.24 5.75 10.21
CA THR A 22 5.89 6.28 10.37
C THR A 22 5.26 6.46 9.01
N PHE A 23 3.95 6.32 8.94
CA PHE A 23 3.15 6.61 7.76
C PHE A 23 1.75 7.00 8.17
N ARG A 24 0.98 7.54 7.23
CA ARG A 24 -0.38 8.01 7.49
C ARG A 24 -1.37 7.17 6.72
N VAL A 25 -2.42 6.76 7.42
CA VAL A 25 -3.51 5.97 6.85
C VAL A 25 -4.80 6.80 6.88
N PRO A 26 -5.59 6.83 5.80
CA PRO A 26 -6.88 7.49 5.78
C PRO A 26 -7.83 6.93 6.86
N PRO A 27 -8.72 7.75 7.44
CA PRO A 27 -9.62 7.31 8.52
C PRO A 27 -10.68 6.28 8.08
N ALA A 28 -10.77 5.99 6.79
CA ALA A 28 -11.64 4.94 6.26
C ALA A 28 -11.07 3.52 6.47
N PHE A 29 -9.81 3.41 6.93
CA PHE A 29 -9.19 2.12 7.23
C PHE A 29 -9.39 1.76 8.70
N PHE A 30 -9.86 0.55 8.91
CA PHE A 30 -9.88 -0.12 10.20
C PHE A 30 -8.59 -0.91 10.36
N GLU A 31 -7.92 -0.76 11.50
CA GLU A 31 -6.66 -1.45 11.77
C GLU A 31 -6.93 -2.83 12.39
N LEU A 32 -6.24 -3.85 11.88
CA LEU A 32 -6.24 -5.19 12.46
C LEU A 32 -5.21 -5.27 13.59
N PRO A 33 -5.50 -5.99 14.69
CA PRO A 33 -4.66 -6.01 15.89
C PRO A 33 -3.45 -6.93 15.75
N VAL A 34 -2.57 -6.67 14.76
CA VAL A 34 -1.33 -7.45 14.52
C VAL A 34 -0.20 -7.12 15.50
N HIS A 35 -0.39 -6.14 16.38
CA HIS A 35 0.57 -5.74 17.41
C HIS A 35 0.23 -6.27 18.81
N GLU A 36 -0.96 -6.81 18.97
CA GLU A 36 -1.44 -7.29 20.25
C GLU A 36 -0.79 -8.65 20.60
N THR A 37 -0.82 -9.00 21.86
CA THR A 37 -0.44 -10.35 22.28
C THR A 37 -1.51 -11.35 21.86
N GLU A 38 -1.17 -12.63 21.72
CA GLU A 38 -2.13 -13.68 21.37
C GLU A 38 -3.35 -13.71 22.30
N GLU A 39 -3.18 -13.32 23.58
CA GLU A 39 -4.26 -13.26 24.56
C GLU A 39 -5.20 -12.08 24.34
N GLU A 40 -4.71 -10.97 23.77
CA GLU A 40 -5.44 -9.71 23.58
C GLU A 40 -6.12 -9.63 22.20
N VAL A 41 -5.58 -10.31 21.18
CA VAL A 41 -6.10 -10.28 19.80
C VAL A 41 -7.59 -10.59 19.74
N GLY A 42 -8.07 -11.59 20.47
CA GLY A 42 -9.48 -11.98 20.46
C GLY A 42 -10.41 -10.85 20.93
N GLN A 43 -10.03 -10.16 22.01
CA GLN A 43 -10.79 -9.03 22.54
C GLN A 43 -10.73 -7.82 21.59
N ALA A 44 -9.54 -7.50 21.06
CA ALA A 44 -9.36 -6.42 20.09
C ALA A 44 -10.16 -6.64 18.80
N LEU A 45 -10.27 -7.89 18.34
CA LEU A 45 -11.12 -8.23 17.19
C LEU A 45 -12.63 -8.05 17.47
N ILE A 46 -13.08 -8.30 18.71
CA ILE A 46 -14.47 -8.03 19.10
C ILE A 46 -14.73 -6.51 19.10
N GLU A 47 -13.83 -5.71 19.64
CA GLU A 47 -13.93 -4.26 19.65
C GLU A 47 -13.92 -3.69 18.23
N LEU A 48 -13.02 -4.17 17.37
CA LEU A 48 -13.01 -3.85 15.96
C LEU A 48 -14.34 -4.21 15.27
N ALA A 49 -14.90 -5.38 15.57
CA ALA A 49 -16.20 -5.78 15.02
C ALA A 49 -17.35 -4.84 15.44
N GLN A 50 -17.28 -4.26 16.64
CA GLN A 50 -18.26 -3.26 17.10
C GLN A 50 -18.12 -1.95 16.34
N ASP A 51 -16.90 -1.53 16.02
CA ASP A 51 -16.64 -0.33 15.23
C ASP A 51 -17.08 -0.50 13.77
N VAL A 52 -16.81 -1.65 13.18
CA VAL A 52 -17.20 -1.99 11.80
C VAL A 52 -18.73 -2.19 11.67
N TYR A 53 -19.33 -2.80 12.67
CA TYR A 53 -20.77 -3.13 12.71
C TYR A 53 -21.43 -2.58 13.98
N PRO A 54 -21.59 -1.25 14.13
CA PRO A 54 -22.08 -0.63 15.36
C PRO A 54 -23.53 -1.00 15.70
N GLN A 55 -24.29 -1.48 14.72
CA GLN A 55 -25.66 -1.99 14.91
C GLN A 55 -25.72 -3.52 14.90
N GLY A 56 -24.56 -4.19 14.97
CA GLY A 56 -24.45 -5.63 15.04
C GLY A 56 -24.92 -6.22 16.36
N THR A 57 -25.09 -7.53 16.39
CA THR A 57 -25.39 -8.27 17.61
C THR A 57 -24.11 -8.86 18.21
N PRO A 58 -24.08 -9.20 19.51
CA PRO A 58 -22.92 -9.88 20.11
C PRO A 58 -22.52 -11.15 19.34
N ASP A 59 -23.48 -11.92 18.83
CA ASP A 59 -23.20 -13.12 18.05
C ASP A 59 -22.46 -12.78 16.75
N LEU A 60 -22.84 -11.70 16.07
CA LEU A 60 -22.15 -11.24 14.87
C LEU A 60 -20.69 -10.83 15.18
N TRP A 61 -20.47 -10.09 16.26
CA TRP A 61 -19.14 -9.64 16.65
C TRP A 61 -18.23 -10.82 17.02
N PHE A 62 -18.75 -11.81 17.78
CA PHE A 62 -18.04 -13.03 18.09
C PHE A 62 -17.71 -13.86 16.82
N GLN A 63 -18.67 -13.98 15.91
CA GLN A 63 -18.46 -14.69 14.64
C GLN A 63 -17.39 -14.00 13.80
N TYR A 64 -17.42 -12.66 13.70
CA TYR A 64 -16.40 -11.89 13.01
C TYR A 64 -15.02 -12.14 13.63
N ALA A 65 -14.88 -11.98 14.94
CA ALA A 65 -13.63 -12.21 15.66
C ALA A 65 -13.09 -13.63 15.45
N ALA A 66 -13.96 -14.64 15.55
CA ALA A 66 -13.58 -16.03 15.34
C ALA A 66 -13.08 -16.30 13.89
N THR A 67 -13.65 -15.60 12.91
CA THR A 67 -13.25 -15.71 11.51
C THR A 67 -11.91 -15.00 11.23
N GLN A 68 -11.69 -13.85 11.86
CA GLN A 68 -10.48 -13.06 11.65
C GLN A 68 -9.26 -13.57 12.46
N LEU A 69 -9.50 -14.23 13.59
CA LEU A 69 -8.43 -14.68 14.49
C LEU A 69 -7.35 -15.51 13.79
N PRO A 70 -7.64 -16.54 12.99
CA PRO A 70 -6.62 -17.30 12.29
C PRO A 70 -5.86 -16.45 11.24
N VAL A 71 -6.55 -15.50 10.59
CA VAL A 71 -5.94 -14.63 9.59
C VAL A 71 -4.93 -13.68 10.25
N VAL A 72 -5.29 -13.08 11.37
CA VAL A 72 -4.39 -12.21 12.16
C VAL A 72 -3.21 -13.01 12.70
N ALA A 73 -3.44 -14.23 13.18
CA ALA A 73 -2.35 -15.10 13.66
C ALA A 73 -1.33 -15.42 12.53
N GLU A 74 -1.80 -15.75 11.33
CA GLU A 74 -0.93 -15.96 10.16
C GLU A 74 -0.15 -14.70 9.78
N MET A 75 -0.78 -13.52 9.84
CA MET A 75 -0.12 -12.24 9.59
C MET A 75 1.00 -11.99 10.62
N MET A 76 0.75 -12.25 11.90
CA MET A 76 1.74 -12.10 12.98
C MET A 76 2.91 -13.07 12.77
N GLU A 77 2.66 -14.34 12.46
CA GLU A 77 3.69 -15.32 12.12
C GLU A 77 4.53 -14.91 10.90
N ALA A 78 3.89 -14.29 9.90
CA ALA A 78 4.56 -13.78 8.71
C ALA A 78 5.37 -12.48 8.96
N GLY A 79 5.33 -11.93 10.19
CA GLY A 79 6.05 -10.71 10.54
C GLY A 79 5.40 -9.43 10.01
N VAL A 80 4.10 -9.47 9.72
CA VAL A 80 3.34 -8.27 9.37
C VAL A 80 3.31 -7.33 10.56
N SER A 81 3.78 -6.10 10.35
CA SER A 81 3.86 -5.06 11.38
C SER A 81 2.74 -4.01 11.27
N TYR A 82 1.93 -4.08 10.23
CA TYR A 82 0.72 -3.29 10.05
C TYR A 82 -0.24 -4.07 9.16
N ALA A 83 -1.51 -4.08 9.51
CA ALA A 83 -2.58 -4.54 8.64
C ALA A 83 -3.82 -3.66 8.86
N GLY A 84 -4.43 -3.22 7.79
CA GLY A 84 -5.65 -2.42 7.82
C GLY A 84 -6.51 -2.73 6.60
N PHE A 85 -7.82 -2.60 6.76
CA PHE A 85 -8.77 -2.76 5.66
C PHE A 85 -9.77 -1.62 5.64
N CYS A 86 -10.31 -1.33 4.48
CA CYS A 86 -11.39 -0.37 4.34
C CYS A 86 -12.66 -1.04 3.82
N LEU A 87 -13.80 -0.50 4.24
CA LEU A 87 -15.12 -0.86 3.74
C LEU A 87 -15.79 0.42 3.26
N LEU A 88 -15.98 0.54 1.96
CA LEU A 88 -16.60 1.71 1.35
C LEU A 88 -17.97 1.35 0.80
N ASP A 89 -18.89 2.31 0.85
CA ASP A 89 -20.15 2.27 0.12
C ASP A 89 -20.00 3.20 -1.09
N LEU A 90 -19.86 2.61 -2.27
CA LEU A 90 -19.74 3.32 -3.53
C LEU A 90 -21.06 3.15 -4.31
N ASP A 91 -21.93 4.14 -4.20
CA ASP A 91 -23.26 4.16 -4.84
C ASP A 91 -24.13 2.94 -4.49
N GLY A 92 -24.14 2.55 -3.20
CA GLY A 92 -24.90 1.41 -2.69
C GLY A 92 -24.26 0.05 -2.91
N ARG A 93 -23.03 0.01 -3.42
CA ARG A 93 -22.22 -1.18 -3.59
C ARG A 93 -21.08 -1.20 -2.57
N ARG A 94 -20.92 -2.33 -1.89
CA ARG A 94 -19.78 -2.53 -0.99
C ARG A 94 -18.50 -2.70 -1.78
N SER A 95 -17.46 -2.00 -1.35
CA SER A 95 -16.12 -2.11 -1.90
C SER A 95 -15.10 -2.20 -0.77
N THR A 96 -14.08 -3.01 -0.94
CA THR A 96 -13.09 -3.29 0.11
C THR A 96 -11.69 -3.42 -0.47
N ALA A 97 -10.71 -3.00 0.32
CA ALA A 97 -9.29 -3.28 0.09
C ALA A 97 -8.58 -3.49 1.42
N THR A 98 -7.50 -4.23 1.40
CA THR A 98 -6.61 -4.47 2.54
C THR A 98 -5.24 -3.89 2.23
N VAL A 99 -4.62 -3.27 3.23
CA VAL A 99 -3.23 -2.80 3.17
C VAL A 99 -2.45 -3.49 4.28
N THR A 100 -1.31 -4.08 3.94
CA THR A 100 -0.37 -4.66 4.90
C THR A 100 0.99 -4.00 4.79
N GLY A 101 1.74 -4.00 5.88
CA GLY A 101 3.12 -3.52 5.95
C GLY A 101 3.99 -4.48 6.74
N ALA A 102 5.18 -4.77 6.26
CA ALA A 102 6.15 -5.62 6.93
C ALA A 102 7.57 -5.08 6.75
N LEU A 103 8.42 -5.35 7.74
CA LEU A 103 9.86 -5.15 7.64
C LEU A 103 10.51 -6.49 7.32
N LEU A 104 11.13 -6.58 6.16
CA LEU A 104 11.81 -7.78 5.69
C LEU A 104 13.31 -7.64 5.95
N GLU A 105 13.89 -8.61 6.66
CA GLU A 105 15.32 -8.71 6.82
C GLU A 105 15.94 -9.33 5.57
N SER A 106 17.07 -8.79 5.15
CA SER A 106 17.82 -9.34 4.01
C SER A 106 18.47 -10.67 4.36
N VAL A 107 18.64 -11.49 3.33
CA VAL A 107 19.36 -12.77 3.40
C VAL A 107 20.81 -12.56 3.89
N PRO A 108 21.40 -13.55 4.60
CA PRO A 108 22.65 -13.43 5.37
C PRO A 108 23.95 -13.12 4.59
N ASP A 109 23.93 -12.89 3.30
CA ASP A 109 25.14 -12.66 2.50
C ASP A 109 25.70 -11.22 2.58
N GLY A 110 25.06 -10.34 3.35
CA GLY A 110 25.55 -8.98 3.62
C GLY A 110 25.49 -8.05 2.41
N ARG A 111 24.84 -8.43 1.31
CA ARG A 111 24.68 -7.56 0.16
C ARG A 111 23.71 -6.44 0.46
N LYS A 112 24.11 -5.23 0.12
CA LYS A 112 23.26 -4.06 0.21
C LYS A 112 22.13 -4.19 -0.80
N MET A 113 20.88 -4.17 -0.34
CA MET A 113 19.71 -4.13 -1.21
C MET A 113 19.59 -2.76 -1.86
N THR A 114 19.35 -2.75 -3.17
CA THR A 114 19.03 -1.55 -3.95
C THR A 114 17.76 -1.78 -4.73
N ALA A 115 17.05 -0.71 -5.10
CA ALA A 115 15.86 -0.86 -5.94
C ALA A 115 16.15 -1.64 -7.23
N ALA A 116 17.30 -1.38 -7.87
CA ALA A 116 17.70 -2.10 -9.08
C ALA A 116 17.90 -3.61 -8.85
N SER A 117 18.50 -4.02 -7.69
CA SER A 117 18.67 -5.45 -7.37
C SER A 117 17.34 -6.12 -7.05
N VAL A 118 16.45 -5.43 -6.34
CA VAL A 118 15.10 -5.93 -6.02
C VAL A 118 14.26 -6.05 -7.30
N ALA A 119 14.30 -5.06 -8.19
CA ALA A 119 13.57 -5.10 -9.46
C ALA A 119 14.04 -6.27 -10.34
N ALA A 120 15.35 -6.50 -10.42
CA ALA A 120 15.90 -7.63 -11.19
C ALA A 120 15.49 -9.00 -10.62
N GLU A 121 15.47 -9.14 -9.30
CA GLU A 121 15.02 -10.37 -8.63
C GLU A 121 13.53 -10.61 -8.83
N LEU A 122 12.69 -9.60 -8.62
CA LEU A 122 11.25 -9.69 -8.83
C LEU A 122 10.91 -10.00 -10.29
N ALA A 123 11.58 -9.37 -11.25
CA ALA A 123 11.40 -9.67 -12.67
C ALA A 123 11.79 -11.13 -13.02
N GLY A 124 12.77 -11.69 -12.33
CA GLY A 124 13.16 -13.11 -12.50
C GLY A 124 12.18 -14.11 -11.89
N LEU A 125 11.47 -13.73 -10.83
CA LEU A 125 10.50 -14.55 -10.14
C LEU A 125 9.08 -14.44 -10.73
N SER A 126 8.80 -13.31 -11.38
CA SER A 126 7.49 -13.00 -11.93
C SER A 126 7.31 -13.69 -13.28
N GLY A 127 6.16 -14.34 -13.49
CA GLY A 127 5.72 -14.77 -14.81
C GLY A 127 5.46 -13.57 -15.74
N GLU A 128 5.08 -13.83 -16.98
CA GLU A 128 4.82 -12.79 -18.00
C GLU A 128 3.71 -11.79 -17.61
N GLU A 129 2.93 -12.08 -16.56
CA GLU A 129 1.76 -11.29 -16.14
C GLU A 129 2.07 -10.25 -15.05
N ALA A 130 3.27 -10.27 -14.46
CA ALA A 130 3.61 -9.29 -13.42
C ALA A 130 4.39 -8.12 -14.00
N GLN A 131 3.88 -6.92 -13.74
CA GLN A 131 4.56 -5.68 -14.11
C GLN A 131 5.40 -5.20 -12.92
N VAL A 132 6.69 -4.93 -13.17
CA VAL A 132 7.66 -4.45 -12.16
C VAL A 132 8.24 -3.13 -12.63
N GLU A 133 8.13 -2.10 -11.79
CA GLU A 133 8.61 -0.75 -12.09
C GLU A 133 9.38 -0.15 -10.92
N THR A 134 10.30 0.76 -11.22
CA THR A 134 11.01 1.54 -10.21
C THR A 134 10.41 2.92 -10.11
N VAL A 135 10.10 3.36 -8.89
CA VAL A 135 9.47 4.66 -8.60
C VAL A 135 10.25 5.41 -7.53
N TRP A 136 10.08 6.73 -7.49
CA TRP A 136 10.61 7.57 -6.42
C TRP A 136 9.48 7.97 -5.48
N LEU A 137 9.58 7.52 -4.22
CA LEU A 137 8.72 7.94 -3.11
C LEU A 137 9.45 9.01 -2.28
N THR A 138 8.72 9.66 -1.39
CA THR A 138 9.30 10.62 -0.41
C THR A 138 10.41 9.95 0.42
N ALA A 139 10.26 8.69 0.78
CA ALA A 139 11.24 7.91 1.56
C ALA A 139 12.45 7.44 0.74
N GLY A 140 12.39 7.42 -0.59
CA GLY A 140 13.49 6.99 -1.46
C GLY A 140 13.04 6.22 -2.69
N GLU A 141 14.01 5.62 -3.37
CA GLU A 141 13.76 4.78 -4.55
C GLU A 141 13.15 3.44 -4.12
N ALA A 142 12.03 3.08 -4.72
CA ALA A 142 11.27 1.88 -4.42
C ALA A 142 10.94 1.09 -5.70
N VAL A 143 10.59 -0.18 -5.54
CA VAL A 143 10.13 -1.05 -6.62
C VAL A 143 8.65 -1.34 -6.40
N VAL A 144 7.86 -1.17 -7.43
CA VAL A 144 6.43 -1.50 -7.43
C VAL A 144 6.20 -2.72 -8.29
N ARG A 145 5.45 -3.67 -7.77
CA ARG A 145 4.99 -4.84 -8.52
C ARG A 145 3.47 -4.88 -8.51
N PHE A 146 2.90 -5.06 -9.69
CA PHE A 146 1.47 -5.27 -9.90
C PHE A 146 1.23 -6.71 -10.28
N THR A 147 0.24 -7.33 -9.66
CA THR A 147 -0.21 -8.69 -9.97
C THR A 147 -1.73 -8.77 -9.85
N ALA A 148 -2.30 -9.73 -10.56
CA ALA A 148 -3.69 -10.15 -10.37
C ALA A 148 -3.70 -11.67 -10.17
N ASP A 149 -4.25 -12.11 -9.04
CA ASP A 149 -4.36 -13.52 -8.69
C ASP A 149 -5.82 -13.93 -8.69
N VAL A 150 -6.11 -15.15 -9.13
CA VAL A 150 -7.45 -15.72 -9.00
C VAL A 150 -7.48 -16.59 -7.73
N THR A 151 -8.39 -16.24 -6.81
CA THR A 151 -8.64 -16.98 -5.57
C THR A 151 -10.01 -17.63 -5.63
N THR A 152 -10.09 -18.92 -5.37
CA THR A 152 -11.37 -19.64 -5.30
C THR A 152 -11.94 -19.52 -3.90
N LEU A 153 -13.05 -18.79 -3.74
CA LEU A 153 -13.81 -18.74 -2.50
C LEU A 153 -14.56 -20.06 -2.30
N PRO A 154 -14.52 -20.63 -1.09
CA PRO A 154 -15.27 -21.86 -0.81
C PRO A 154 -16.79 -21.58 -0.73
N ALA A 155 -17.59 -22.61 -0.99
CA ALA A 155 -19.05 -22.52 -1.05
C ALA A 155 -19.71 -21.91 0.19
N GLU A 156 -19.07 -22.08 1.35
CA GLU A 156 -19.57 -21.63 2.67
C GLU A 156 -19.59 -20.12 2.82
N VAL A 157 -18.76 -19.40 2.02
CA VAL A 157 -18.62 -17.93 2.10
C VAL A 157 -19.18 -17.20 0.89
N THR A 158 -19.76 -17.94 -0.07
CA THR A 158 -20.38 -17.36 -1.26
C THR A 158 -21.91 -17.34 -1.14
N ASP A 159 -22.55 -16.30 -1.65
CA ASP A 159 -24.01 -16.19 -1.65
C ASP A 159 -24.68 -17.28 -2.51
N SER A 160 -24.00 -17.77 -3.51
CA SER A 160 -24.49 -18.82 -4.40
C SER A 160 -24.45 -20.23 -3.77
N GLY A 161 -23.73 -20.41 -2.63
CA GLY A 161 -23.47 -21.71 -2.04
C GLY A 161 -22.62 -22.64 -2.93
N ARG A 162 -21.84 -22.08 -3.84
CA ARG A 162 -20.90 -22.80 -4.73
C ARG A 162 -19.54 -22.10 -4.67
N PRO A 163 -18.44 -22.84 -4.90
CA PRO A 163 -17.14 -22.20 -5.06
C PRO A 163 -17.19 -21.16 -6.19
N GLU A 164 -16.60 -20.00 -5.95
CA GLU A 164 -16.53 -18.91 -6.93
C GLU A 164 -15.11 -18.41 -7.06
N ASP A 165 -14.65 -18.22 -8.29
CA ASP A 165 -13.36 -17.64 -8.58
C ASP A 165 -13.47 -16.11 -8.52
N VAL A 166 -12.60 -15.49 -7.71
CA VAL A 166 -12.53 -14.04 -7.54
C VAL A 166 -11.14 -13.58 -7.92
N GLU A 167 -11.07 -12.65 -8.85
CA GLU A 167 -9.83 -11.98 -9.19
C GLU A 167 -9.48 -10.97 -8.09
N VAL A 168 -8.23 -11.04 -7.60
CA VAL A 168 -7.70 -10.14 -6.58
C VAL A 168 -6.50 -9.40 -7.15
N GLY A 169 -6.67 -8.10 -7.36
CA GLY A 169 -5.57 -7.22 -7.75
C GLY A 169 -4.68 -6.88 -6.56
N LYS A 170 -3.37 -6.81 -6.79
CA LYS A 170 -2.37 -6.50 -5.77
C LYS A 170 -1.36 -5.48 -6.28
N ILE A 171 -0.99 -4.55 -5.40
CA ILE A 171 0.13 -3.62 -5.59
C ILE A 171 1.09 -3.84 -4.43
N ALA A 172 2.30 -4.29 -4.71
CA ALA A 172 3.35 -4.42 -3.71
C ALA A 172 4.44 -3.38 -3.94
N VAL A 173 4.79 -2.63 -2.90
CA VAL A 173 5.86 -1.63 -2.90
C VAL A 173 6.99 -2.12 -2.00
N PHE A 174 8.16 -2.27 -2.58
CA PHE A 174 9.40 -2.70 -1.94
C PHE A 174 10.33 -1.49 -1.82
N LEU A 175 10.57 -1.04 -0.60
CA LEU A 175 11.42 0.10 -0.29
C LEU A 175 12.70 -0.38 0.43
N PRO A 176 13.85 -0.53 -0.27
CA PRO A 176 15.11 -0.90 0.36
C PRO A 176 15.61 0.19 1.30
N LEU A 177 15.98 -0.17 2.53
CA LEU A 177 16.56 0.74 3.50
C LEU A 177 18.07 0.88 3.27
N ARG A 178 18.56 2.12 3.17
CA ARG A 178 19.93 2.41 2.68
C ARG A 178 21.06 1.93 3.58
N ARG A 179 20.83 1.87 4.89
CA ARG A 179 21.91 1.58 5.87
C ARG A 179 21.93 0.16 6.36
N GLU A 180 20.85 -0.55 6.16
CA GLU A 180 20.66 -1.88 6.69
C GLU A 180 20.32 -2.85 5.57
N ALA A 181 20.56 -4.13 5.83
CA ALA A 181 20.14 -5.19 4.93
C ALA A 181 18.64 -5.48 5.15
N GLU A 182 17.82 -4.44 5.15
CA GLU A 182 16.38 -4.48 5.42
C GLU A 182 15.61 -3.81 4.29
N MET A 183 14.37 -4.19 4.16
CA MET A 183 13.44 -3.66 3.17
C MET A 183 12.06 -3.54 3.77
N VAL A 184 11.39 -2.43 3.55
CA VAL A 184 9.99 -2.26 3.89
C VAL A 184 9.15 -2.78 2.72
N LEU A 185 8.19 -3.65 3.01
CA LEU A 185 7.18 -4.10 2.08
C LEU A 185 5.83 -3.52 2.50
N PHE A 186 5.17 -2.83 1.58
CA PHE A 186 3.75 -2.52 1.67
C PHE A 186 3.01 -3.21 0.55
N GLU A 187 1.87 -3.81 0.87
CA GLU A 187 1.01 -4.44 -0.13
C GLU A 187 -0.44 -3.99 0.05
N LEU A 188 -1.06 -3.57 -1.05
CA LEU A 188 -2.50 -3.43 -1.17
C LEU A 188 -3.05 -4.63 -1.90
N SER A 189 -4.19 -5.15 -1.45
CA SER A 189 -4.96 -6.17 -2.17
C SER A 189 -6.45 -5.80 -2.20
N THR A 190 -7.11 -6.05 -3.34
CA THR A 190 -8.55 -5.80 -3.48
C THR A 190 -9.19 -6.80 -4.45
N PRO A 191 -10.36 -7.39 -4.10
CA PRO A 191 -11.19 -8.14 -5.03
C PRO A 191 -12.11 -7.22 -5.87
N CYS A 192 -12.13 -5.93 -5.58
CA CYS A 192 -13.01 -4.94 -6.21
C CYS A 192 -12.29 -4.27 -7.39
N MET A 193 -11.97 -5.04 -8.45
CA MET A 193 -11.19 -4.57 -9.60
C MET A 193 -11.81 -3.37 -10.32
N GLN A 194 -13.13 -3.21 -10.28
CA GLN A 194 -13.82 -2.03 -10.83
C GLN A 194 -13.50 -0.73 -10.09
N ASP A 195 -12.91 -0.80 -8.89
CA ASP A 195 -12.50 0.36 -8.08
C ASP A 195 -10.96 0.47 -8.00
N TRP A 196 -10.26 -0.21 -8.91
CA TRP A 196 -8.81 -0.30 -8.94
C TRP A 196 -8.11 1.07 -8.89
N ASP A 197 -8.57 2.03 -9.69
CA ASP A 197 -7.99 3.38 -9.72
C ASP A 197 -8.09 4.08 -8.36
N LEU A 198 -9.26 3.96 -7.70
CA LEU A 198 -9.48 4.53 -6.37
C LEU A 198 -8.51 3.94 -5.34
N TYR A 199 -8.37 2.60 -5.34
CA TYR A 199 -7.51 1.93 -4.36
C TYR A 199 -6.03 2.14 -4.66
N SER A 200 -5.65 2.21 -5.93
CA SER A 200 -4.29 2.55 -6.33
C SER A 200 -3.92 3.95 -5.85
N ASP A 201 -4.78 4.95 -6.09
CA ASP A 201 -4.56 6.33 -5.63
C ASP A 201 -4.47 6.43 -4.10
N LEU A 202 -5.37 5.74 -3.37
CA LEU A 202 -5.34 5.68 -1.91
C LEU A 202 -4.03 5.06 -1.40
N PHE A 203 -3.61 3.95 -1.99
CA PHE A 203 -2.40 3.26 -1.60
C PHE A 203 -1.14 4.08 -1.85
N PHE A 204 -1.01 4.70 -3.03
CA PHE A 204 0.11 5.59 -3.33
C PHE A 204 0.15 6.81 -2.41
N ASN A 205 -1.01 7.33 -2.01
CA ASN A 205 -1.06 8.38 -0.99
C ASN A 205 -0.53 7.88 0.36
N ILE A 206 -0.83 6.65 0.78
CA ILE A 206 -0.29 6.06 2.01
C ILE A 206 1.23 5.92 1.91
N VAL A 207 1.76 5.23 0.89
CA VAL A 207 3.19 4.95 0.77
C VAL A 207 4.05 6.20 0.55
N ASN A 208 3.50 7.26 -0.02
CA ASN A 208 4.18 8.54 -0.13
C ASN A 208 4.33 9.30 1.21
N THR A 209 3.59 8.89 2.25
CA THR A 209 3.75 9.45 3.60
C THR A 209 4.75 8.69 4.46
N ILE A 210 5.39 7.65 3.94
CA ILE A 210 6.37 6.86 4.69
C ILE A 210 7.58 7.74 5.01
N GLU A 211 7.91 7.80 6.31
CA GLU A 211 9.12 8.42 6.85
C GLU A 211 9.94 7.34 7.56
N VAL A 212 11.21 7.20 7.19
CA VAL A 212 12.13 6.23 7.78
C VAL A 212 12.96 6.91 8.86
N HIS A 213 12.89 6.40 10.10
CA HIS A 213 13.61 6.94 11.24
C HIS A 213 15.02 6.34 11.35
N GLY A 214 16.00 7.19 11.69
CA GLY A 214 17.40 6.78 11.81
C GLY A 214 18.22 6.84 10.52
N GLU A 215 17.59 7.09 9.39
CA GLU A 215 18.28 7.47 8.15
C GLU A 215 18.36 9.01 8.08
N SER A 216 19.58 9.56 7.96
CA SER A 216 19.72 10.99 7.64
C SER A 216 19.11 11.22 6.26
N ALA A 217 18.20 12.18 6.19
CA ALA A 217 17.58 12.58 4.93
C ALA A 217 18.66 12.72 3.83
N VAL A 218 18.54 11.95 2.78
CA VAL A 218 19.40 12.15 1.61
C VAL A 218 18.79 13.31 0.86
N GLU A 219 19.57 14.39 0.81
CA GLU A 219 19.34 15.50 -0.08
C GLU A 219 19.03 14.95 -1.48
N ALA A 220 17.82 15.21 -1.97
CA ALA A 220 17.45 14.88 -3.34
C ALA A 220 18.56 15.43 -4.26
N PRO A 221 18.97 14.71 -5.32
CA PRO A 221 19.97 15.22 -6.23
C PRO A 221 19.52 16.60 -6.71
N VAL A 222 20.24 17.63 -6.25
CA VAL A 222 20.04 19.00 -6.75
C VAL A 222 20.28 18.92 -8.25
N PRO A 223 19.29 19.31 -9.09
CA PRO A 223 19.52 19.35 -10.52
C PRO A 223 20.72 20.26 -10.75
N GLU A 224 21.79 19.73 -11.33
CA GLU A 224 22.98 20.50 -11.71
C GLU A 224 22.49 21.70 -12.53
N GLN A 225 22.64 22.89 -11.95
CA GLN A 225 22.45 24.12 -12.71
C GLN A 225 23.50 24.11 -13.84
N PRO A 226 23.09 24.25 -15.11
CA PRO A 226 24.05 24.35 -16.18
C PRO A 226 24.99 25.51 -15.89
N ALA A 227 26.32 25.20 -15.90
CA ALA A 227 27.35 26.17 -15.70
C ALA A 227 27.20 27.35 -16.69
N ASP A 228 27.41 28.54 -16.18
CA ASP A 228 27.41 29.83 -16.88
C ASP A 228 27.97 29.69 -18.32
N VAL A 229 27.10 29.84 -19.31
CA VAL A 229 27.51 30.04 -20.72
C VAL A 229 27.63 31.55 -20.92
N PRO A 230 28.83 32.05 -21.39
CA PRO A 230 29.00 33.46 -21.65
C PRO A 230 28.10 33.94 -22.81
N PRO A 231 27.69 35.22 -22.80
CA PRO A 231 26.75 35.76 -23.80
C PRO A 231 27.46 36.04 -25.13
N GLY A 232 26.98 35.41 -26.21
CA GLY A 232 27.49 35.73 -27.55
C GLY A 232 26.73 35.10 -28.70
N GLY A 233 25.79 35.85 -29.31
CA GLY A 233 25.40 35.76 -30.71
C GLY A 233 24.10 35.02 -31.05
N PRO A 234 23.37 35.47 -32.06
CA PRO A 234 21.90 35.41 -32.13
C PRO A 234 21.34 34.25 -32.96
N GLU A 235 20.08 33.91 -32.58
CA GLU A 235 18.98 33.40 -33.39
C GLU A 235 19.14 32.09 -34.20
N ASP A 236 18.52 31.00 -33.74
CA ASP A 236 17.45 30.39 -34.57
C ASP A 236 16.49 29.56 -33.70
N ALA A 237 15.22 29.78 -33.94
CA ALA A 237 14.11 29.24 -33.19
C ALA A 237 13.81 27.79 -33.59
N THR A 238 13.85 26.86 -32.62
CA THR A 238 12.99 25.67 -32.66
C THR A 238 12.63 25.27 -31.23
N ASN A 239 11.35 25.40 -30.96
CA ASN A 239 10.65 25.09 -29.73
C ASN A 239 10.88 23.61 -29.33
N GLY A 240 11.69 23.35 -28.32
CA GLY A 240 11.72 22.12 -27.56
C GLY A 240 11.29 22.44 -26.13
N VAL A 241 10.01 22.27 -25.82
CA VAL A 241 9.47 22.40 -24.48
C VAL A 241 10.06 21.27 -23.64
N HIS A 242 11.04 21.59 -22.81
CA HIS A 242 11.52 20.71 -21.76
C HIS A 242 10.47 20.76 -20.63
N VAL A 243 9.57 19.78 -20.62
CA VAL A 243 8.66 19.55 -19.50
C VAL A 243 9.49 18.86 -18.42
N PRO A 244 9.60 19.42 -17.20
CA PRO A 244 10.18 18.68 -16.08
C PRO A 244 9.32 17.44 -15.84
N LEU A 245 9.96 16.28 -15.65
CA LEU A 245 9.33 15.03 -15.23
C LEU A 245 8.64 15.25 -13.88
N GLN A 246 7.42 15.72 -13.92
CA GLN A 246 6.49 15.56 -12.80
C GLN A 246 6.23 14.07 -12.66
N ALA A 247 6.17 13.60 -11.42
CA ALA A 247 5.82 12.23 -11.08
C ALA A 247 4.72 11.74 -12.02
N GLN A 248 5.05 10.75 -12.83
CA GLN A 248 4.08 10.12 -13.71
C GLN A 248 2.96 9.60 -12.81
N SER A 249 1.76 10.04 -13.07
CA SER A 249 0.57 9.53 -12.39
C SER A 249 0.46 8.04 -12.69
N VAL A 250 0.00 7.26 -11.73
CA VAL A 250 -0.33 5.83 -11.92
C VAL A 250 -1.23 5.62 -13.14
N ARG A 251 -2.05 6.63 -13.49
CA ARG A 251 -2.86 6.67 -14.72
C ARG A 251 -2.04 6.63 -16.01
N ASP A 252 -0.83 7.18 -16.01
CA ASP A 252 0.00 7.22 -17.24
C ASP A 252 0.69 5.87 -17.49
N VAL A 253 0.71 4.99 -16.48
CA VAL A 253 1.31 3.66 -16.54
C VAL A 253 0.28 2.60 -16.94
N PHE A 254 -1.01 2.82 -16.62
CA PHE A 254 -2.08 1.83 -16.79
C PHE A 254 -3.23 2.29 -17.70
N GLY A 255 -3.10 3.42 -18.38
CA GLY A 255 -3.94 4.15 -19.36
C GLY A 255 -5.17 3.54 -19.90
#